data_59c29e0c25418dfbaec420a51719ac3d
#
_entry.id   59c29e0c25418dfbaec420a51719ac3d
#
_cell.length_a   1.000
_cell.length_b   1.000
_cell.length_c   1.000
_cell.angle_alpha   90.00
_cell.angle_beta   90.00
_cell.angle_gamma   90.00
#
_symmetry.space_group_name_H-M   'P 1'
#
loop_
_entity.id
_entity.type
_entity.pdbx_description
1 polymer ?
#
loop_
_entity_poly.entity_id
_entity_poly.type
_entity_poly.pdbx_seq_one_letter_code
_entity_poly.pdbx_strand_id
1 'polypeptide(L)'
;IDGYVEMPGRGLPPERFGGGRRDVRIGYGGGVDLTVGHGTVGTPGGLAALSLATQHYGRLPWAEVVEPAYQDVKNGFALSLASYTYLEFASRKVFGWNEPSFRALHDSDGRLRRPGETIWIEELAHTLRRIADFGAEEFYVGETARLIASDMQANEGILTFEDLATYKPIVRRPLVTNVEKWRVATNPPPALGGSTLTAMLLLMQNEPVDRWGAREVAWLARVQEGVLDYRLDNLDLSDDLEADLDRLLREARMGELKRWVSSPSTVHTSAVDADGLACSITLSAGYGSGVMPPGTGVWMNNCLGEHELNRRGYHAWSPGTRLPSNMAPTVARHEDGSVLSIGSPGADRITTAIVQVLVNHLHLGMTLGEAVGHPRLHVENHGGEKVVAYEVGLPVDDVRLPVRRFDGLDMYFGGAGAAKRDADGTFEVAADPRRGGGTTIGGR
;
A
#
# COMPACT_ATOMS: atom_id res chain seq x y z
N ILE A 1 8.49 -11.40 2.42
CA ILE A 1 7.30 -12.22 2.71
C ILE A 1 6.11 -11.57 2.02
N ASP A 2 5.48 -12.33 1.11
CA ASP A 2 4.27 -11.92 0.39
C ASP A 2 3.04 -12.43 1.15
N GLY A 3 2.32 -11.51 1.78
CA GLY A 3 1.03 -11.72 2.44
C GLY A 3 -0.10 -10.96 1.77
N TYR A 4 0.00 -10.67 0.48
CA TYR A 4 -1.06 -9.95 -0.21
C TYR A 4 -2.29 -10.83 -0.41
N VAL A 5 -3.39 -10.25 -0.83
CA VAL A 5 -4.67 -10.95 -0.98
C VAL A 5 -4.63 -11.99 -2.10
N GLU A 6 -5.41 -13.06 -1.93
CA GLU A 6 -5.73 -14.03 -2.98
C GLU A 6 -7.15 -13.84 -3.50
N MET A 7 -7.37 -14.27 -4.74
CA MET A 7 -8.71 -14.41 -5.29
C MET A 7 -9.49 -15.42 -4.45
N PRO A 8 -10.61 -15.04 -3.83
CA PRO A 8 -11.47 -15.95 -3.07
C PRO A 8 -12.39 -16.77 -3.97
N GLY A 9 -13.18 -17.67 -3.36
CA GLY A 9 -14.24 -18.42 -4.03
C GLY A 9 -13.98 -19.91 -4.19
N ARG A 10 -13.01 -20.46 -3.41
CA ARG A 10 -12.79 -21.91 -3.38
C ARG A 10 -14.09 -22.65 -3.04
N GLY A 11 -14.39 -23.70 -3.78
CA GLY A 11 -15.59 -24.51 -3.61
C GLY A 11 -16.90 -23.88 -4.04
N LEU A 12 -16.92 -22.63 -4.51
CA LEU A 12 -18.15 -21.98 -4.96
C LEU A 12 -18.44 -22.27 -6.45
N PRO A 13 -19.71 -22.51 -6.81
CA PRO A 13 -20.10 -22.65 -8.18
C PRO A 13 -20.10 -21.26 -8.90
N PRO A 14 -19.93 -21.21 -10.23
CA PRO A 14 -19.83 -19.96 -11.00
C PRO A 14 -20.97 -18.95 -10.76
N GLU A 15 -22.18 -19.43 -10.50
CA GLU A 15 -23.38 -18.62 -10.28
C GLU A 15 -23.28 -17.74 -9.00
N ARG A 16 -22.39 -18.08 -8.09
CA ARG A 16 -22.16 -17.30 -6.86
C ARG A 16 -21.28 -16.08 -7.07
N PHE A 17 -20.59 -16.00 -8.22
CA PHE A 17 -19.73 -14.88 -8.54
C PHE A 17 -20.55 -13.73 -9.13
N GLY A 18 -20.35 -12.52 -8.58
CA GLY A 18 -21.00 -11.31 -9.07
C GLY A 18 -22.00 -10.66 -8.14
N GLY A 19 -22.40 -11.34 -7.05
CA GLY A 19 -23.26 -10.77 -6.00
C GLY A 19 -22.52 -9.88 -5.00
N GLY A 20 -23.24 -9.35 -4.02
CA GLY A 20 -22.70 -8.60 -2.88
C GLY A 20 -21.90 -7.34 -3.21
N ARG A 21 -22.16 -6.70 -4.36
CA ARG A 21 -21.39 -5.56 -4.89
C ARG A 21 -22.23 -4.30 -5.01
N ARG A 22 -21.56 -3.14 -4.86
CA ARG A 22 -22.16 -1.82 -4.93
C ARG A 22 -21.17 -0.84 -5.55
N ASP A 23 -21.50 -0.25 -6.69
CA ASP A 23 -20.67 0.77 -7.32
C ASP A 23 -20.87 2.11 -6.64
N VAL A 24 -19.78 2.79 -6.34
CA VAL A 24 -19.76 4.10 -5.70
C VAL A 24 -18.71 5.01 -6.35
N ARG A 25 -18.97 6.33 -6.32
CA ARG A 25 -17.98 7.34 -6.69
C ARG A 25 -17.69 8.21 -5.47
N ILE A 26 -16.43 8.27 -5.07
CA ILE A 26 -15.95 9.14 -3.99
C ILE A 26 -15.20 10.34 -4.56
N GLY A 27 -15.22 11.48 -3.84
CA GLY A 27 -14.58 12.74 -4.30
C GLY A 27 -13.06 12.81 -4.14
N TYR A 28 -12.42 11.72 -3.66
CA TYR A 28 -10.99 11.67 -3.44
C TYR A 28 -10.19 11.84 -4.75
N GLY A 29 -9.13 12.67 -4.72
CA GLY A 29 -8.21 12.84 -5.85
C GLY A 29 -8.83 13.38 -7.15
N GLY A 30 -10.01 14.04 -7.09
CA GLY A 30 -10.74 14.51 -8.27
C GLY A 30 -11.90 13.60 -8.70
N GLY A 31 -12.10 12.49 -7.99
CA GLY A 31 -13.19 11.56 -8.19
C GLY A 31 -12.70 10.16 -8.61
N VAL A 32 -13.03 9.17 -7.80
CA VAL A 32 -12.67 7.77 -8.03
C VAL A 32 -13.93 6.91 -8.06
N ASP A 33 -14.09 6.12 -9.12
CA ASP A 33 -15.10 5.09 -9.25
C ASP A 33 -14.56 3.78 -8.70
N LEU A 34 -15.28 3.14 -7.80
CA LEU A 34 -14.89 1.88 -7.17
C LEU A 34 -16.13 1.06 -6.82
N THR A 35 -15.92 -0.22 -6.59
CA THR A 35 -16.97 -1.12 -6.10
C THR A 35 -16.66 -1.53 -4.68
N VAL A 36 -17.67 -1.55 -3.81
CA VAL A 36 -17.58 -1.94 -2.39
C VAL A 36 -18.57 -3.07 -2.09
N GLY A 37 -18.52 -3.61 -0.89
CA GLY A 37 -19.43 -4.67 -0.44
C GLY A 37 -18.76 -6.03 -0.31
N HIS A 38 -19.53 -7.03 0.11
CA HIS A 38 -19.06 -8.38 0.43
C HIS A 38 -18.41 -9.10 -0.78
N GLY A 39 -18.91 -8.84 -2.00
CA GLY A 39 -18.37 -9.39 -3.25
C GLY A 39 -17.05 -8.79 -3.72
N THR A 40 -16.51 -7.77 -3.01
CA THR A 40 -15.24 -7.13 -3.35
C THR A 40 -14.08 -7.52 -2.44
N VAL A 41 -14.34 -8.38 -1.46
CA VAL A 41 -13.37 -8.80 -0.46
C VAL A 41 -12.47 -9.90 -1.00
N GLY A 42 -11.17 -9.64 -1.09
CA GLY A 42 -10.14 -10.67 -1.35
C GLY A 42 -9.75 -11.39 -0.07
N THR A 43 -9.22 -12.62 -0.20
CA THR A 43 -8.74 -13.42 0.93
C THR A 43 -7.57 -12.71 1.62
N PRO A 44 -7.73 -12.20 2.85
CA PRO A 44 -6.71 -11.38 3.49
C PRO A 44 -5.52 -12.23 3.99
N GLY A 45 -4.31 -11.72 3.77
CA GLY A 45 -3.10 -12.48 4.14
C GLY A 45 -2.11 -11.72 5.03
N GLY A 46 -2.36 -10.45 5.33
CA GLY A 46 -1.43 -9.60 6.08
C GLY A 46 -1.07 -10.19 7.45
N LEU A 47 -2.04 -10.67 8.22
CA LEU A 47 -1.81 -11.24 9.54
C LEU A 47 -0.96 -12.53 9.49
N ALA A 48 -1.18 -13.40 8.49
CA ALA A 48 -0.36 -14.59 8.29
C ALA A 48 1.10 -14.24 7.97
N ALA A 49 1.31 -13.21 7.14
CA ALA A 49 2.65 -12.73 6.80
C ALA A 49 3.37 -12.11 7.99
N LEU A 50 2.67 -11.33 8.81
CA LEU A 50 3.21 -10.75 10.05
C LEU A 50 3.58 -11.85 11.07
N SER A 51 2.73 -12.87 11.21
CA SER A 51 3.02 -14.03 12.06
C SER A 51 4.27 -14.78 11.57
N LEU A 52 4.37 -15.06 10.28
CA LEU A 52 5.55 -15.70 9.69
C LEU A 52 6.82 -14.86 9.89
N ALA A 53 6.72 -13.53 9.70
CA ALA A 53 7.84 -12.62 9.93
C ALA A 53 8.29 -12.64 11.40
N THR A 54 7.36 -12.63 12.34
CA THR A 54 7.64 -12.71 13.77
C THR A 54 8.30 -14.04 14.14
N GLN A 55 7.85 -15.16 13.57
CA GLN A 55 8.45 -16.47 13.81
C GLN A 55 9.89 -16.59 13.28
N HIS A 56 10.19 -15.99 12.12
CA HIS A 56 11.49 -16.12 11.48
C HIS A 56 12.52 -15.08 11.97
N TYR A 57 12.08 -13.88 12.31
CA TYR A 57 12.97 -12.74 12.59
C TYR A 57 12.67 -12.04 13.91
N GLY A 58 11.51 -12.31 14.52
CA GLY A 58 11.11 -11.69 15.78
C GLY A 58 11.91 -12.20 16.97
N ARG A 59 12.05 -11.36 17.98
CA ARG A 59 12.67 -11.69 19.28
C ARG A 59 11.65 -11.74 20.42
N LEU A 60 10.46 -11.12 20.19
CA LEU A 60 9.38 -11.10 21.16
C LEU A 60 8.37 -12.23 20.88
N PRO A 61 7.75 -12.79 21.92
CA PRO A 61 6.60 -13.67 21.77
C PRO A 61 5.46 -13.00 21.01
N TRP A 62 4.72 -13.75 20.21
CA TRP A 62 3.60 -13.24 19.40
C TRP A 62 2.60 -12.42 20.22
N ALA A 63 2.20 -12.90 21.40
CA ALA A 63 1.26 -12.19 22.27
C ALA A 63 1.76 -10.80 22.65
N GLU A 64 3.06 -10.64 22.92
CA GLU A 64 3.66 -9.34 23.23
C GLU A 64 3.70 -8.41 22.02
N VAL A 65 3.82 -8.94 20.79
CA VAL A 65 3.75 -8.16 19.56
C VAL A 65 2.33 -7.62 19.33
N VAL A 66 1.30 -8.39 19.66
CA VAL A 66 -0.11 -8.01 19.48
C VAL A 66 -0.60 -7.08 20.62
N GLU A 67 -0.05 -7.20 21.81
CA GLU A 67 -0.52 -6.51 23.03
C GLU A 67 -0.69 -4.98 22.88
N PRO A 68 0.25 -4.22 22.25
CA PRO A 68 0.05 -2.78 22.07
C PRO A 68 -1.22 -2.45 21.28
N ALA A 69 -1.45 -3.15 20.17
CA ALA A 69 -2.64 -2.94 19.33
C ALA A 69 -3.93 -3.30 20.10
N TYR A 70 -3.91 -4.38 20.89
CA TYR A 70 -5.02 -4.74 21.76
C TYR A 70 -5.32 -3.63 22.78
N GLN A 71 -4.28 -3.09 23.43
CA GLN A 71 -4.45 -2.02 24.43
C GLN A 71 -5.01 -0.74 23.80
N ASP A 72 -4.50 -0.34 22.64
CA ASP A 72 -5.00 0.83 21.92
C ASP A 72 -6.48 0.68 21.57
N VAL A 73 -6.88 -0.46 21.02
CA VAL A 73 -8.27 -0.70 20.64
C VAL A 73 -9.18 -0.81 21.89
N LYS A 74 -8.73 -1.50 22.93
CA LYS A 74 -9.46 -1.65 24.18
C LYS A 74 -9.72 -0.33 24.90
N ASN A 75 -8.73 0.57 24.88
CA ASN A 75 -8.83 1.88 25.53
C ASN A 75 -9.50 2.93 24.63
N GLY A 76 -9.76 2.59 23.36
CA GLY A 76 -10.16 3.52 22.31
C GLY A 76 -8.98 4.35 21.81
N PHE A 77 -8.98 4.68 20.55
CA PHE A 77 -7.92 5.44 19.89
C PHE A 77 -8.46 6.68 19.18
N ALA A 78 -7.65 7.73 19.15
CA ALA A 78 -8.04 8.99 18.53
C ALA A 78 -8.07 8.87 16.99
N LEU A 79 -9.14 9.37 16.36
CA LEU A 79 -9.19 9.50 14.91
C LEU A 79 -8.10 10.48 14.44
N SER A 80 -7.21 10.02 13.58
CA SER A 80 -6.15 10.87 13.01
C SER A 80 -6.71 11.85 11.97
N LEU A 81 -6.03 12.98 11.77
CA LEU A 81 -6.39 13.92 10.71
C LEU A 81 -6.33 13.27 9.31
N ALA A 82 -5.32 12.45 9.03
CA ALA A 82 -5.18 11.78 7.75
C ALA A 82 -6.33 10.80 7.48
N SER A 83 -6.73 10.00 8.48
CA SER A 83 -7.89 9.12 8.36
C SER A 83 -9.19 9.92 8.20
N TYR A 84 -9.36 11.00 8.96
CA TYR A 84 -10.51 11.87 8.84
C TYR A 84 -10.64 12.46 7.43
N THR A 85 -9.54 12.99 6.87
CA THR A 85 -9.52 13.56 5.50
C THR A 85 -9.99 12.54 4.46
N TYR A 86 -9.60 11.28 4.59
CA TYR A 86 -10.13 10.22 3.73
C TYR A 86 -11.62 9.94 4.00
N LEU A 87 -12.01 9.85 5.26
CA LEU A 87 -13.39 9.55 5.66
C LEU A 87 -14.39 10.66 5.28
N GLU A 88 -13.97 11.91 5.10
CA GLU A 88 -14.82 12.97 4.56
C GLU A 88 -15.39 12.60 3.18
N PHE A 89 -14.62 11.89 2.36
CA PHE A 89 -15.07 11.39 1.06
C PHE A 89 -15.74 10.02 1.12
N ALA A 90 -15.31 9.15 2.04
CA ALA A 90 -15.63 7.72 2.04
C ALA A 90 -16.72 7.33 3.06
N SER A 91 -16.85 8.05 4.19
CA SER A 91 -17.63 7.58 5.34
C SER A 91 -19.07 7.21 4.99
N ARG A 92 -19.78 8.00 4.20
CA ARG A 92 -21.16 7.72 3.80
C ARG A 92 -21.29 6.66 2.71
N LYS A 93 -20.44 6.76 1.69
CA LYS A 93 -20.57 5.94 0.47
C LYS A 93 -19.93 4.56 0.61
N VAL A 94 -18.82 4.48 1.30
CA VAL A 94 -18.09 3.22 1.51
C VAL A 94 -18.54 2.55 2.81
N PHE A 95 -18.58 3.27 3.93
CA PHE A 95 -18.81 2.69 5.26
C PHE A 95 -20.22 2.89 5.81
N GLY A 96 -21.02 3.79 5.23
CA GLY A 96 -22.30 4.22 5.79
C GLY A 96 -23.49 3.27 5.56
N TRP A 97 -23.34 2.25 4.74
CA TRP A 97 -24.39 1.27 4.42
C TRP A 97 -24.32 0.00 5.28
N ASN A 98 -23.18 -0.25 5.92
CA ASN A 98 -22.99 -1.37 6.86
C ASN A 98 -23.11 -0.82 8.28
N GLU A 99 -24.06 -1.32 9.04
CA GLU A 99 -24.41 -0.76 10.37
C GLU A 99 -23.25 -0.79 11.36
N PRO A 100 -22.48 -1.90 11.53
CA PRO A 100 -21.29 -1.91 12.38
C PRO A 100 -20.24 -0.85 11.99
N SER A 101 -19.96 -0.72 10.69
CA SER A 101 -19.03 0.29 10.18
C SER A 101 -19.51 1.71 10.42
N PHE A 102 -20.80 1.97 10.19
CA PHE A 102 -21.39 3.28 10.44
C PHE A 102 -21.27 3.67 11.92
N ARG A 103 -21.64 2.79 12.83
CA ARG A 103 -21.60 3.02 14.27
C ARG A 103 -20.18 3.27 14.80
N ALA A 104 -19.17 2.59 14.27
CA ALA A 104 -17.78 2.80 14.66
C ALA A 104 -17.28 4.20 14.30
N LEU A 105 -17.69 4.73 13.14
CA LEU A 105 -17.17 5.98 12.58
C LEU A 105 -18.00 7.22 12.91
N HIS A 106 -19.28 7.06 13.31
CA HIS A 106 -20.19 8.17 13.54
C HIS A 106 -20.63 8.23 15.01
N ASP A 107 -21.04 9.41 15.46
CA ASP A 107 -21.64 9.59 16.78
C ASP A 107 -23.14 9.26 16.76
N SER A 108 -23.80 9.44 17.92
CA SER A 108 -25.25 9.17 18.09
C SER A 108 -26.14 10.01 17.18
N ASP A 109 -25.68 11.16 16.74
CA ASP A 109 -26.40 12.06 15.83
C ASP A 109 -26.13 11.74 14.36
N GLY A 110 -25.32 10.70 14.08
CA GLY A 110 -24.93 10.28 12.75
C GLY A 110 -23.90 11.20 12.08
N ARG A 111 -23.20 12.03 12.86
CA ARG A 111 -22.10 12.88 12.41
C ARG A 111 -20.81 12.06 12.40
N LEU A 112 -20.01 12.18 11.33
CA LEU A 112 -18.65 11.62 11.28
C LEU A 112 -17.84 12.19 12.45
N ARG A 113 -17.17 11.31 13.20
CA ARG A 113 -16.24 11.71 14.28
C ARG A 113 -15.13 12.57 13.73
N ARG A 114 -14.68 13.55 14.53
CA ARG A 114 -13.65 14.53 14.16
C ARG A 114 -12.26 14.05 14.56
N PRO A 115 -11.18 14.64 13.99
CA PRO A 115 -9.83 14.40 14.45
C PRO A 115 -9.71 14.61 15.97
N GLY A 116 -9.07 13.65 16.65
CA GLY A 116 -8.94 13.64 18.10
C GLY A 116 -10.11 13.03 18.87
N GLU A 117 -11.28 12.86 18.26
CA GLU A 117 -12.38 12.12 18.89
C GLU A 117 -12.08 10.61 18.90
N THR A 118 -12.49 9.95 19.97
CA THR A 118 -12.16 8.54 20.20
C THR A 118 -13.03 7.60 19.34
N ILE A 119 -12.37 6.66 18.69
CA ILE A 119 -12.97 5.51 18.02
C ILE A 119 -13.00 4.34 19.02
N TRP A 120 -14.13 3.66 19.11
CA TRP A 120 -14.32 2.46 19.93
C TRP A 120 -14.81 1.32 19.06
N ILE A 121 -14.10 0.18 19.09
CA ILE A 121 -14.48 -1.06 18.38
C ILE A 121 -14.26 -2.22 19.34
N GLU A 122 -15.24 -2.46 20.21
CA GLU A 122 -15.12 -3.46 21.29
C GLU A 122 -14.86 -4.87 20.73
N GLU A 123 -15.58 -5.24 19.67
CA GLU A 123 -15.42 -6.54 19.03
C GLU A 123 -14.00 -6.76 18.49
N LEU A 124 -13.32 -5.69 18.01
CA LEU A 124 -11.93 -5.78 17.56
C LEU A 124 -10.98 -6.06 18.72
N ALA A 125 -11.25 -5.51 19.92
CA ALA A 125 -10.46 -5.82 21.11
C ALA A 125 -10.56 -7.31 21.46
N HIS A 126 -11.75 -7.90 21.39
CA HIS A 126 -11.96 -9.35 21.59
C HIS A 126 -11.21 -10.17 20.53
N THR A 127 -11.31 -9.79 19.26
CA THR A 127 -10.60 -10.46 18.17
C THR A 127 -9.08 -10.40 18.36
N LEU A 128 -8.52 -9.22 18.70
CA LEU A 128 -7.09 -9.08 18.97
C LEU A 128 -6.62 -9.89 20.17
N ARG A 129 -7.42 -9.97 21.26
CA ARG A 129 -7.11 -10.82 22.41
C ARG A 129 -7.04 -12.28 22.00
N ARG A 130 -8.00 -12.77 21.23
CA ARG A 130 -8.00 -14.15 20.73
C ARG A 130 -6.79 -14.43 19.82
N ILE A 131 -6.44 -13.48 18.94
CA ILE A 131 -5.25 -13.57 18.09
C ILE A 131 -3.97 -13.60 18.94
N ALA A 132 -3.90 -12.83 20.04
CA ALA A 132 -2.76 -12.87 20.95
C ALA A 132 -2.65 -14.23 21.66
N ASP A 133 -3.78 -14.78 22.14
CA ASP A 133 -3.81 -15.99 22.97
C ASP A 133 -3.67 -17.27 22.12
N PHE A 134 -4.22 -17.33 20.92
CA PHE A 134 -4.28 -18.52 20.07
C PHE A 134 -3.44 -18.43 18.80
N GLY A 135 -2.73 -17.32 18.58
CA GLY A 135 -1.93 -17.10 17.37
C GLY A 135 -2.75 -16.57 16.18
N ALA A 136 -2.05 -16.25 15.08
CA ALA A 136 -2.69 -15.76 13.86
C ALA A 136 -3.68 -16.77 13.24
N GLU A 137 -3.54 -18.05 13.55
CA GLU A 137 -4.44 -19.11 13.07
C GLU A 137 -5.90 -18.89 13.52
N GLU A 138 -6.13 -18.18 14.64
CA GLU A 138 -7.47 -17.81 15.06
C GLU A 138 -8.24 -17.05 13.98
N PHE A 139 -7.55 -16.19 13.23
CA PHE A 139 -8.16 -15.43 12.13
C PHE A 139 -8.45 -16.30 10.90
N TYR A 140 -7.76 -17.41 10.72
CA TYR A 140 -7.83 -18.23 9.49
C TYR A 140 -8.65 -19.53 9.67
N VAL A 141 -8.64 -20.13 10.86
CA VAL A 141 -9.35 -21.38 11.13
C VAL A 141 -10.18 -21.34 12.42
N GLY A 142 -10.05 -20.27 13.22
CA GLY A 142 -10.75 -20.11 14.50
C GLY A 142 -12.18 -19.59 14.35
N GLU A 143 -12.67 -18.99 15.42
CA GLU A 143 -14.01 -18.41 15.48
C GLU A 143 -14.12 -17.18 14.57
N THR A 144 -13.09 -16.33 14.55
CA THR A 144 -13.04 -15.15 13.68
C THR A 144 -13.23 -15.53 12.21
N ALA A 145 -12.57 -16.60 11.75
CA ALA A 145 -12.75 -17.10 10.39
C ALA A 145 -14.18 -17.52 10.09
N ARG A 146 -14.83 -18.21 11.05
CA ARG A 146 -16.23 -18.66 10.89
C ARG A 146 -17.20 -17.50 10.82
N LEU A 147 -17.02 -16.48 11.67
CA LEU A 147 -17.85 -15.27 11.65
C LEU A 147 -17.70 -14.53 10.32
N ILE A 148 -16.48 -14.33 9.84
CA ILE A 148 -16.23 -13.69 8.55
C ILE A 148 -16.90 -14.49 7.42
N ALA A 149 -16.64 -15.79 7.32
CA ALA A 149 -17.17 -16.61 6.24
C ALA A 149 -18.70 -16.69 6.27
N SER A 150 -19.32 -16.75 7.47
CA SER A 150 -20.77 -16.75 7.63
C SER A 150 -21.40 -15.45 7.11
N ASP A 151 -20.86 -14.30 7.49
CA ASP A 151 -21.33 -13.00 7.03
C ASP A 151 -21.18 -12.82 5.51
N MET A 152 -20.01 -13.23 4.96
CA MET A 152 -19.79 -13.22 3.52
C MET A 152 -20.83 -14.06 2.77
N GLN A 153 -21.08 -15.30 3.23
CA GLN A 153 -22.03 -16.19 2.59
C GLN A 153 -23.49 -15.68 2.68
N ALA A 154 -23.86 -15.05 3.81
CA ALA A 154 -25.20 -14.50 4.01
C ALA A 154 -25.48 -13.27 3.14
N ASN A 155 -24.45 -12.56 2.68
CA ASN A 155 -24.55 -11.30 1.94
C ASN A 155 -23.98 -11.41 0.51
N GLU A 156 -24.07 -12.59 -0.11
CA GLU A 156 -23.64 -12.84 -1.50
C GLU A 156 -22.14 -12.59 -1.76
N GLY A 157 -21.31 -12.55 -0.72
CA GLY A 157 -19.86 -12.50 -0.84
C GLY A 157 -19.29 -13.85 -1.29
N ILE A 158 -18.08 -13.83 -1.83
CA ILE A 158 -17.42 -15.02 -2.36
C ILE A 158 -16.27 -15.51 -1.49
N LEU A 159 -15.90 -14.81 -0.43
CA LEU A 159 -14.89 -15.29 0.52
C LEU A 159 -15.47 -16.44 1.36
N THR A 160 -14.85 -17.61 1.29
CA THR A 160 -15.25 -18.82 1.99
C THR A 160 -14.37 -19.11 3.20
N PHE A 161 -14.82 -20.01 4.08
CA PHE A 161 -13.97 -20.51 5.14
C PHE A 161 -12.77 -21.30 4.59
N GLU A 162 -12.92 -22.00 3.47
CA GLU A 162 -11.84 -22.73 2.82
C GLU A 162 -10.75 -21.78 2.30
N ASP A 163 -11.14 -20.61 1.74
CA ASP A 163 -10.20 -19.58 1.33
C ASP A 163 -9.32 -19.11 2.49
N LEU A 164 -9.93 -18.85 3.64
CA LEU A 164 -9.21 -18.46 4.85
C LEU A 164 -8.32 -19.60 5.34
N ALA A 165 -8.85 -20.79 5.51
CA ALA A 165 -8.16 -21.93 6.09
C ALA A 165 -6.96 -22.44 5.26
N THR A 166 -7.01 -22.22 3.95
CA THR A 166 -5.94 -22.65 3.02
C THR A 166 -4.93 -21.56 2.70
N TYR A 167 -5.19 -20.31 3.11
CA TYR A 167 -4.27 -19.20 2.84
C TYR A 167 -2.89 -19.42 3.46
N LYS A 168 -1.83 -19.14 2.69
CA LYS A 168 -0.44 -19.21 3.17
C LYS A 168 0.38 -18.03 2.65
N PRO A 169 1.15 -17.35 3.49
CA PRO A 169 2.11 -16.37 3.05
C PRO A 169 3.25 -17.04 2.27
N ILE A 170 3.84 -16.32 1.31
CA ILE A 170 4.89 -16.84 0.43
C ILE A 170 6.20 -16.11 0.70
N VAL A 171 7.29 -16.84 0.93
CA VAL A 171 8.64 -16.28 0.97
C VAL A 171 9.17 -16.20 -0.45
N ARG A 172 9.45 -14.97 -0.93
CA ARG A 172 9.94 -14.72 -2.28
C ARG A 172 11.36 -14.16 -2.27
N ARG A 173 12.12 -14.43 -3.32
CA ARG A 173 13.39 -13.73 -3.55
C ARG A 173 13.08 -12.29 -3.97
N PRO A 174 13.69 -11.26 -3.34
CA PRO A 174 13.44 -9.88 -3.72
C PRO A 174 14.03 -9.57 -5.10
N LEU A 175 13.44 -8.55 -5.77
CA LEU A 175 14.13 -7.85 -6.84
C LEU A 175 15.26 -7.03 -6.25
N VAL A 176 16.43 -7.09 -6.85
CA VAL A 176 17.61 -6.36 -6.38
C VAL A 176 18.18 -5.52 -7.54
N THR A 177 18.42 -4.25 -7.25
CA THR A 177 19.15 -3.34 -8.15
C THR A 177 20.19 -2.54 -7.36
N ASN A 178 21.17 -1.98 -8.05
CA ASN A 178 22.14 -1.07 -7.43
C ASN A 178 21.79 0.37 -7.83
N VAL A 179 21.89 1.27 -6.88
CA VAL A 179 21.77 2.71 -7.06
C VAL A 179 22.99 3.32 -6.36
N GLU A 180 23.92 3.86 -7.12
CA GLU A 180 25.22 4.27 -6.62
C GLU A 180 25.89 3.13 -5.82
N LYS A 181 26.26 3.38 -4.57
CA LYS A 181 26.84 2.39 -3.65
C LYS A 181 25.81 1.64 -2.81
N TRP A 182 24.54 1.79 -3.13
CA TRP A 182 23.45 1.14 -2.44
C TRP A 182 22.93 -0.07 -3.20
N ARG A 183 22.80 -1.19 -2.52
CA ARG A 183 22.07 -2.36 -2.99
C ARG A 183 20.62 -2.25 -2.50
N VAL A 184 19.70 -1.96 -3.42
CA VAL A 184 18.28 -1.76 -3.16
C VAL A 184 17.52 -3.04 -3.45
N ALA A 185 16.69 -3.49 -2.51
CA ALA A 185 15.87 -4.68 -2.62
C ALA A 185 14.40 -4.35 -2.37
N THR A 186 13.52 -4.81 -3.26
CA THR A 186 12.06 -4.59 -3.18
C THR A 186 11.29 -5.88 -3.54
N ASN A 187 9.97 -5.87 -3.40
CA ASN A 187 9.14 -7.03 -3.67
C ASN A 187 9.13 -7.43 -5.16
N PRO A 188 9.15 -8.74 -5.46
CA PRO A 188 9.14 -9.28 -6.83
C PRO A 188 7.71 -9.45 -7.37
N PRO A 189 7.55 -9.90 -8.63
CA PRO A 189 6.27 -10.36 -9.17
C PRO A 189 5.56 -11.37 -8.21
N PRO A 190 4.20 -11.41 -8.23
CA PRO A 190 3.28 -10.69 -9.10
C PRO A 190 3.00 -9.24 -8.66
N ALA A 191 3.75 -8.70 -7.69
CA ALA A 191 3.62 -7.32 -7.29
C ALA A 191 4.16 -6.40 -8.39
N LEU A 192 3.30 -5.52 -8.90
CA LEU A 192 3.65 -4.52 -9.91
C LEU A 192 4.59 -3.46 -9.34
N GLY A 193 4.37 -3.08 -8.07
CA GLY A 193 5.05 -1.94 -7.44
C GLY A 193 6.57 -2.09 -7.40
N GLY A 194 7.09 -3.23 -6.94
CA GLY A 194 8.54 -3.44 -6.89
C GLY A 194 9.20 -3.42 -8.26
N SER A 195 8.57 -4.02 -9.27
CA SER A 195 9.10 -4.04 -10.64
C SER A 195 9.07 -2.65 -11.28
N THR A 196 7.99 -1.89 -11.13
CA THR A 196 7.88 -0.53 -11.67
C THR A 196 8.82 0.44 -10.94
N LEU A 197 8.98 0.32 -9.62
CA LEU A 197 9.98 1.08 -8.87
C LEU A 197 11.42 0.77 -9.37
N THR A 198 11.74 -0.52 -9.55
CA THR A 198 13.06 -0.94 -10.04
C THR A 198 13.30 -0.39 -11.45
N ALA A 199 12.30 -0.44 -12.34
CA ALA A 199 12.40 0.13 -13.68
C ALA A 199 12.64 1.65 -13.64
N MET A 200 11.93 2.39 -12.80
CA MET A 200 12.16 3.84 -12.63
C MET A 200 13.57 4.14 -12.11
N LEU A 201 14.06 3.38 -11.11
CA LEU A 201 15.42 3.55 -10.59
C LEU A 201 16.49 3.28 -11.65
N LEU A 202 16.31 2.25 -12.47
CA LEU A 202 17.22 1.94 -13.58
C LEU A 202 17.23 3.05 -14.64
N LEU A 203 16.05 3.57 -15.01
CA LEU A 203 15.94 4.65 -15.99
C LEU A 203 16.52 5.97 -15.48
N MET A 204 16.31 6.29 -14.19
CA MET A 204 16.87 7.51 -13.58
C MET A 204 18.41 7.54 -13.65
N GLN A 205 19.07 6.38 -13.65
CA GLN A 205 20.52 6.29 -13.76
C GLN A 205 21.07 6.57 -15.17
N ASN A 206 20.21 6.65 -16.20
CA ASN A 206 20.66 6.91 -17.58
C ASN A 206 21.00 8.38 -17.83
N GLU A 207 20.51 9.30 -16.99
CA GLU A 207 20.90 10.71 -17.04
C GLU A 207 21.34 11.19 -15.64
N PRO A 208 22.44 11.92 -15.51
CA PRO A 208 22.89 12.43 -14.21
C PRO A 208 21.88 13.46 -13.66
N VAL A 209 21.59 13.34 -12.36
CA VAL A 209 20.71 14.24 -11.61
C VAL A 209 21.53 14.86 -10.47
N ASP A 210 22.22 15.95 -10.73
CA ASP A 210 23.01 16.64 -9.68
C ASP A 210 22.15 17.58 -8.82
N ARG A 211 20.98 17.97 -9.33
CA ARG A 211 19.98 18.82 -8.65
C ARG A 211 18.65 18.73 -9.39
N TRP A 212 17.59 19.20 -8.75
CA TRP A 212 16.28 19.35 -9.40
C TRP A 212 16.18 20.68 -10.16
N GLY A 213 16.66 20.70 -11.41
CA GLY A 213 16.38 21.75 -12.40
C GLY A 213 15.24 21.35 -13.33
N ALA A 214 14.83 22.26 -14.22
CA ALA A 214 13.71 22.03 -15.15
C ALA A 214 13.93 20.79 -16.05
N ARG A 215 15.19 20.56 -16.51
CA ARG A 215 15.57 19.41 -17.30
C ARG A 215 15.42 18.08 -16.52
N GLU A 216 15.89 18.03 -15.28
CA GLU A 216 15.86 16.84 -14.44
C GLU A 216 14.43 16.51 -13.99
N VAL A 217 13.61 17.54 -13.71
CA VAL A 217 12.16 17.39 -13.44
C VAL A 217 11.44 16.86 -14.69
N ALA A 218 11.75 17.38 -15.87
CA ALA A 218 11.19 16.86 -17.12
C ALA A 218 11.64 15.43 -17.42
N TRP A 219 12.88 15.08 -17.05
CA TRP A 219 13.38 13.70 -17.16
C TRP A 219 12.63 12.76 -16.23
N LEU A 220 12.48 13.12 -14.96
CA LEU A 220 11.68 12.34 -14.00
C LEU A 220 10.23 12.14 -14.49
N ALA A 221 9.60 13.18 -15.04
CA ALA A 221 8.26 13.07 -15.63
C ALA A 221 8.24 12.05 -16.78
N ARG A 222 9.24 12.07 -17.69
CA ARG A 222 9.35 11.08 -18.78
C ARG A 222 9.57 9.66 -18.27
N VAL A 223 10.41 9.48 -17.23
CA VAL A 223 10.62 8.17 -16.61
C VAL A 223 9.33 7.63 -16.02
N GLN A 224 8.60 8.45 -15.28
CA GLN A 224 7.30 8.05 -14.74
C GLN A 224 6.30 7.76 -15.86
N GLU A 225 6.22 8.64 -16.85
CA GLU A 225 5.38 8.44 -18.03
C GLU A 225 5.69 7.09 -18.70
N GLY A 226 6.95 6.79 -18.98
CA GLY A 226 7.36 5.57 -19.67
C GLY A 226 7.04 4.29 -18.90
N VAL A 227 7.32 4.25 -17.59
CA VAL A 227 7.06 3.06 -16.75
C VAL A 227 5.58 2.87 -16.50
N LEU A 228 4.87 3.94 -16.23
CA LEU A 228 3.42 3.91 -16.06
C LEU A 228 2.73 3.54 -17.38
N ASP A 229 3.26 3.95 -18.50
CA ASP A 229 2.81 3.63 -19.84
C ASP A 229 2.98 2.13 -20.19
N TYR A 230 4.12 1.54 -19.87
CA TYR A 230 4.37 0.12 -20.10
C TYR A 230 3.40 -0.77 -19.31
N ARG A 231 3.06 -0.37 -18.10
CA ARG A 231 2.19 -1.13 -17.21
C ARG A 231 0.84 -1.43 -17.86
N LEU A 232 0.15 -0.45 -18.42
CA LEU A 232 -1.19 -0.65 -18.95
C LEU A 232 -1.23 -1.31 -20.33
N ASP A 233 -0.18 -1.13 -21.14
CA ASP A 233 -0.08 -1.84 -22.42
C ASP A 233 0.23 -3.33 -22.22
N ASN A 234 0.99 -3.66 -21.14
CA ASN A 234 1.58 -4.99 -21.04
C ASN A 234 1.28 -5.70 -19.71
N LEU A 235 1.03 -5.00 -18.60
CA LEU A 235 0.94 -5.64 -17.30
C LEU A 235 -0.50 -5.82 -16.80
N ASP A 236 -1.33 -4.80 -16.88
CA ASP A 236 -2.68 -4.81 -16.29
C ASP A 236 -3.63 -5.81 -16.99
N LEU A 237 -3.36 -6.17 -18.23
CA LEU A 237 -4.11 -7.18 -19.01
C LEU A 237 -3.27 -8.40 -19.35
N SER A 238 -2.10 -8.56 -18.74
CA SER A 238 -1.15 -9.63 -19.02
C SER A 238 -1.73 -11.02 -18.73
N ASP A 239 -1.49 -11.95 -19.63
CA ASP A 239 -1.74 -13.39 -19.42
C ASP A 239 -0.57 -14.08 -18.72
N ASP A 240 0.64 -13.49 -18.80
CA ASP A 240 1.86 -13.95 -18.13
C ASP A 240 2.59 -12.74 -17.51
N LEU A 241 2.10 -12.33 -16.34
CA LEU A 241 2.59 -11.14 -15.64
C LEU A 241 4.08 -11.24 -15.28
N GLU A 242 4.59 -12.43 -14.98
CA GLU A 242 6.01 -12.61 -14.66
C GLU A 242 6.89 -12.34 -15.88
N ALA A 243 6.55 -12.89 -17.04
CA ALA A 243 7.28 -12.66 -18.30
C ALA A 243 7.25 -11.21 -18.74
N ASP A 244 6.10 -10.54 -18.59
CA ASP A 244 5.95 -9.13 -18.96
C ASP A 244 6.69 -8.19 -18.01
N LEU A 245 6.74 -8.50 -16.71
CA LEU A 245 7.57 -7.76 -15.73
C LEU A 245 9.07 -7.97 -15.99
N ASP A 246 9.49 -9.16 -16.34
CA ASP A 246 10.87 -9.41 -16.77
C ASP A 246 11.23 -8.62 -18.03
N ARG A 247 10.30 -8.47 -18.98
CA ARG A 247 10.49 -7.64 -20.17
C ARG A 247 10.62 -6.17 -19.80
N LEU A 248 9.74 -5.63 -18.93
CA LEU A 248 9.86 -4.28 -18.39
C LEU A 248 11.26 -4.00 -17.85
N LEU A 249 11.76 -4.90 -17.01
CA LEU A 249 13.08 -4.72 -16.39
C LEU A 249 14.24 -4.80 -17.41
N ARG A 250 14.09 -5.61 -18.47
CA ARG A 250 15.08 -5.63 -19.59
C ARG A 250 15.06 -4.32 -20.36
N GLU A 251 13.89 -3.83 -20.75
CA GLU A 251 13.73 -2.57 -21.49
C GLU A 251 14.20 -1.36 -20.67
N ALA A 252 13.88 -1.33 -19.37
CA ALA A 252 14.36 -0.28 -18.47
C ALA A 252 15.90 -0.24 -18.38
N ARG A 253 16.57 -1.40 -18.38
CA ARG A 253 18.04 -1.47 -18.41
C ARG A 253 18.63 -0.96 -19.73
N MET A 254 17.88 -1.03 -20.83
CA MET A 254 18.29 -0.50 -22.14
C MET A 254 17.90 0.96 -22.36
N GLY A 255 17.11 1.56 -21.46
CA GLY A 255 16.64 2.94 -21.55
C GLY A 255 15.41 3.17 -22.43
N GLU A 256 14.65 2.12 -22.76
CA GLU A 256 13.52 2.19 -23.69
C GLU A 256 12.20 1.85 -23.00
N LEU A 257 11.26 2.81 -22.82
CA LEU A 257 9.91 2.55 -22.31
C LEU A 257 8.83 3.54 -22.81
N LYS A 258 7.57 3.09 -22.89
CA LYS A 258 6.38 3.87 -23.28
C LYS A 258 5.13 3.51 -22.44
N ARG A 259 4.41 4.51 -21.98
CA ARG A 259 3.00 4.77 -21.49
C ARG A 259 2.33 3.97 -20.36
N TRP A 260 1.66 4.69 -19.29
CA TRP A 260 0.35 4.44 -18.63
C TRP A 260 0.17 4.72 -17.09
N VAL A 261 -1.07 4.60 -16.53
CA VAL A 261 -1.71 5.22 -15.34
C VAL A 261 -2.16 4.18 -14.28
N SER A 262 -2.59 4.47 -13.21
CA SER A 262 -2.67 4.96 -11.86
C SER A 262 -3.74 4.31 -10.93
N SER A 263 -3.58 4.23 -9.57
CA SER A 263 -4.60 4.40 -8.51
C SER A 263 -4.26 4.07 -7.05
N PRO A 264 -5.12 4.30 -5.98
CA PRO A 264 -4.69 4.65 -4.63
C PRO A 264 -4.86 3.63 -3.48
N SER A 265 -4.42 4.01 -2.31
CA SER A 265 -4.67 3.68 -0.89
C SER A 265 -3.91 2.54 -0.21
N THR A 266 -3.08 2.90 0.81
CA THR A 266 -2.19 1.95 1.50
C THR A 266 -1.63 2.56 2.79
N VAL A 267 -1.13 1.75 3.75
CA VAL A 267 -0.34 2.17 4.91
C VAL A 267 1.06 1.56 4.85
N HIS A 268 2.06 2.27 5.43
CA HIS A 268 3.43 1.81 5.44
C HIS A 268 4.11 2.02 6.81
N THR A 269 4.97 1.08 7.19
CA THR A 269 5.84 1.16 8.38
C THR A 269 7.25 0.72 8.02
N SER A 270 8.23 1.54 8.38
CA SER A 270 9.67 1.26 8.27
C SER A 270 10.31 1.18 9.65
N ALA A 271 11.17 0.19 9.87
CA ALA A 271 11.95 0.05 11.08
C ALA A 271 13.36 -0.46 10.77
N VAL A 272 14.34 -0.02 11.57
CA VAL A 272 15.70 -0.57 11.55
C VAL A 272 16.16 -0.69 13.00
N ASP A 273 16.75 -1.84 13.37
CA ASP A 273 17.27 -2.07 14.71
C ASP A 273 18.79 -1.75 14.83
N ALA A 274 19.30 -1.85 16.06
CA ALA A 274 20.71 -1.57 16.34
C ALA A 274 21.69 -2.58 15.69
N ASP A 275 21.22 -3.76 15.33
CA ASP A 275 22.03 -4.79 14.65
C ASP A 275 21.98 -4.62 13.10
N GLY A 276 21.21 -3.64 12.61
CA GLY A 276 21.03 -3.38 11.17
C GLY A 276 20.00 -4.31 10.49
N LEU A 277 19.11 -4.93 11.27
CA LEU A 277 17.94 -5.60 10.69
C LEU A 277 16.93 -4.54 10.25
N ALA A 278 16.70 -4.43 8.95
CA ALA A 278 15.73 -3.52 8.37
C ALA A 278 14.42 -4.24 8.03
N CYS A 279 13.30 -3.64 8.38
CA CYS A 279 11.95 -4.14 8.11
C CYS A 279 11.12 -3.07 7.43
N SER A 280 10.60 -3.38 6.25
CA SER A 280 9.73 -2.53 5.45
C SER A 280 8.39 -3.25 5.24
N ILE A 281 7.32 -2.73 5.84
CA ILE A 281 6.00 -3.36 5.80
C ILE A 281 5.02 -2.40 5.12
N THR A 282 4.40 -2.86 4.05
CA THR A 282 3.31 -2.14 3.38
C THR A 282 2.06 -3.02 3.38
N LEU A 283 0.95 -2.49 3.90
CA LEU A 283 -0.33 -3.17 3.98
C LEU A 283 -1.40 -2.33 3.28
N SER A 284 -2.34 -2.98 2.59
CA SER A 284 -3.46 -2.32 1.94
C SER A 284 -4.77 -3.09 2.16
N ALA A 285 -5.82 -2.35 2.42
CA ALA A 285 -7.20 -2.83 2.38
C ALA A 285 -7.97 -2.27 1.16
N GLY A 286 -7.22 -1.76 0.15
CA GLY A 286 -7.82 -0.95 -0.90
C GLY A 286 -8.48 0.30 -0.32
N TYR A 287 -9.61 0.68 -0.87
CA TYR A 287 -10.45 1.75 -0.31
C TYR A 287 -11.32 1.31 0.88
N GLY A 288 -11.25 0.02 1.26
CA GLY A 288 -12.18 -0.62 2.19
C GLY A 288 -13.49 -1.04 1.53
N SER A 289 -13.96 -2.24 1.86
CA SER A 289 -15.25 -2.75 1.35
C SER A 289 -16.46 -2.10 2.00
N GLY A 290 -16.27 -1.41 3.12
CA GLY A 290 -17.34 -0.97 4.01
C GLY A 290 -17.86 -2.08 4.92
N VAL A 291 -17.51 -3.33 4.69
CA VAL A 291 -17.95 -4.49 5.44
C VAL A 291 -17.15 -4.64 6.73
N MET A 292 -17.86 -4.76 7.84
CA MET A 292 -17.36 -5.21 9.14
C MET A 292 -18.23 -6.38 9.58
N PRO A 293 -17.79 -7.64 9.44
CA PRO A 293 -18.57 -8.80 9.85
C PRO A 293 -18.93 -8.73 11.34
N PRO A 294 -20.21 -8.95 11.70
CA PRO A 294 -20.66 -8.86 13.10
C PRO A 294 -19.84 -9.74 14.04
N GLY A 295 -19.52 -9.20 15.22
CA GLY A 295 -18.74 -9.89 16.26
C GLY A 295 -17.23 -9.93 16.03
N THR A 296 -16.72 -9.38 14.92
CA THR A 296 -15.26 -9.37 14.63
C THR A 296 -14.61 -8.02 14.86
N GLY A 297 -15.32 -6.92 14.60
CA GLY A 297 -14.75 -5.57 14.58
C GLY A 297 -13.73 -5.33 13.46
N VAL A 298 -13.56 -6.26 12.53
CA VAL A 298 -12.56 -6.21 11.47
C VAL A 298 -13.15 -5.61 10.20
N TRP A 299 -12.62 -4.48 9.73
CA TRP A 299 -12.95 -3.98 8.40
C TRP A 299 -12.28 -4.83 7.32
N MET A 300 -13.10 -5.31 6.40
CA MET A 300 -12.62 -6.11 5.27
C MET A 300 -12.13 -5.23 4.12
N ASN A 301 -11.14 -5.75 3.38
CA ASN A 301 -10.60 -5.10 2.20
C ASN A 301 -11.60 -5.06 1.02
N ASN A 302 -11.35 -4.18 0.03
CA ASN A 302 -12.05 -4.19 -1.25
C ASN A 302 -11.11 -4.43 -2.44
N CYS A 303 -10.09 -5.24 -2.27
CA CYS A 303 -9.04 -5.40 -3.28
C CYS A 303 -9.56 -5.89 -4.65
N LEU A 304 -10.70 -6.59 -4.70
CA LEU A 304 -11.36 -6.92 -5.97
C LEU A 304 -12.14 -5.74 -6.57
N GLY A 305 -12.55 -4.77 -5.74
CA GLY A 305 -13.32 -3.58 -6.16
C GLY A 305 -12.46 -2.38 -6.56
N GLU A 306 -11.14 -2.51 -6.53
CA GLU A 306 -10.19 -1.54 -7.07
C GLU A 306 -10.09 -1.74 -8.60
N HIS A 307 -10.87 -0.97 -9.38
CA HIS A 307 -10.99 -1.15 -10.84
C HIS A 307 -9.66 -1.12 -11.56
N GLU A 308 -8.75 -0.31 -11.10
CA GLU A 308 -7.42 -0.08 -11.65
C GLU A 308 -6.45 -1.25 -11.44
N LEU A 309 -6.63 -2.06 -10.41
CA LEU A 309 -5.88 -3.30 -10.19
C LEU A 309 -6.57 -4.52 -10.79
N ASN A 310 -7.87 -4.41 -11.11
CA ASN A 310 -8.70 -5.50 -11.60
C ASN A 310 -9.26 -5.20 -12.99
N ARG A 311 -8.46 -4.66 -13.92
CA ARG A 311 -8.87 -4.31 -15.29
C ARG A 311 -9.34 -5.49 -16.13
N ARG A 312 -8.91 -6.70 -15.78
CA ARG A 312 -9.41 -7.96 -16.37
C ARG A 312 -10.84 -8.30 -15.89
N GLY A 313 -11.36 -7.58 -14.91
CA GLY A 313 -12.65 -7.82 -14.26
C GLY A 313 -12.52 -8.45 -12.87
N TYR A 314 -13.58 -8.36 -12.08
CA TYR A 314 -13.62 -8.77 -10.67
C TYR A 314 -13.25 -10.22 -10.39
N HIS A 315 -13.49 -11.12 -11.34
CA HIS A 315 -13.33 -12.56 -11.16
C HIS A 315 -12.48 -13.18 -12.28
N ALA A 316 -11.53 -12.41 -12.80
CA ALA A 316 -10.66 -12.85 -13.88
C ALA A 316 -9.62 -13.90 -13.44
N TRP A 317 -9.40 -14.03 -12.13
CA TRP A 317 -8.40 -14.94 -11.58
C TRP A 317 -9.06 -16.19 -10.99
N SER A 318 -8.38 -17.31 -11.05
CA SER A 318 -8.82 -18.54 -10.37
C SER A 318 -8.72 -18.37 -8.84
N PRO A 319 -9.67 -18.93 -8.06
CA PRO A 319 -9.57 -18.93 -6.60
C PRO A 319 -8.21 -19.42 -6.11
N GLY A 320 -7.61 -18.71 -5.16
CA GLY A 320 -6.27 -18.96 -4.64
C GLY A 320 -5.13 -18.32 -5.40
N THR A 321 -5.40 -17.64 -6.51
CA THR A 321 -4.37 -16.85 -7.21
C THR A 321 -4.04 -15.58 -6.44
N ARG A 322 -2.75 -15.30 -6.25
CA ARG A 322 -2.26 -14.05 -5.65
C ARG A 322 -2.56 -12.88 -6.59
N LEU A 323 -3.23 -11.85 -6.08
CA LEU A 323 -3.62 -10.69 -6.88
C LEU A 323 -2.44 -9.73 -7.12
N PRO A 324 -2.46 -8.93 -8.19
CA PRO A 324 -1.48 -7.86 -8.42
C PRO A 324 -1.54 -6.78 -7.35
N SER A 325 -0.41 -6.12 -7.06
CA SER A 325 -0.30 -5.07 -6.05
C SER A 325 0.65 -3.95 -6.47
N ASN A 326 0.30 -2.69 -6.16
CA ASN A 326 1.16 -1.52 -6.36
C ASN A 326 2.14 -1.28 -5.20
N MET A 327 2.05 -2.05 -4.11
CA MET A 327 2.93 -1.89 -2.97
C MET A 327 4.38 -2.19 -3.34
N ALA A 328 5.30 -1.38 -2.79
CA ALA A 328 6.74 -1.48 -3.04
C ALA A 328 7.54 -1.29 -1.72
N PRO A 329 7.33 -2.16 -0.70
CA PRO A 329 8.19 -2.13 0.47
C PRO A 329 9.65 -2.35 0.03
N THR A 330 10.55 -1.48 0.48
CA THR A 330 11.91 -1.44 -0.02
C THR A 330 12.89 -1.34 1.14
N VAL A 331 13.99 -2.08 1.04
CA VAL A 331 15.16 -1.93 1.92
C VAL A 331 16.40 -1.71 1.08
N ALA A 332 17.37 -0.98 1.62
CA ALA A 332 18.63 -0.76 0.94
C ALA A 332 19.80 -0.90 1.90
N ARG A 333 20.95 -1.36 1.39
CA ARG A 333 22.19 -1.48 2.14
C ARG A 333 23.32 -0.82 1.36
N HIS A 334 24.02 0.09 1.99
CA HIS A 334 25.20 0.75 1.46
C HIS A 334 26.46 -0.08 1.69
N GLU A 335 27.51 0.15 0.88
CA GLU A 335 28.79 -0.56 0.97
C GLU A 335 29.49 -0.34 2.32
N ASP A 336 29.28 0.80 3.00
CA ASP A 336 29.83 1.09 4.33
C ASP A 336 29.12 0.36 5.48
N GLY A 337 28.00 -0.33 5.20
CA GLY A 337 27.19 -1.05 6.18
C GLY A 337 25.95 -0.30 6.66
N SER A 338 25.70 0.93 6.21
CA SER A 338 24.46 1.66 6.47
C SER A 338 23.25 0.91 5.89
N VAL A 339 22.11 0.99 6.56
CA VAL A 339 20.88 0.27 6.19
C VAL A 339 19.69 1.22 6.19
N LEU A 340 18.84 1.13 5.17
CA LEU A 340 17.64 1.93 4.99
C LEU A 340 16.42 1.03 4.80
N SER A 341 15.31 1.37 5.43
CA SER A 341 13.97 0.85 5.17
C SER A 341 13.10 2.00 4.70
N ILE A 342 12.31 1.80 3.62
CA ILE A 342 11.43 2.82 3.06
C ILE A 342 10.22 2.20 2.37
N GLY A 343 9.11 2.92 2.36
CA GLY A 343 7.95 2.65 1.53
C GLY A 343 6.96 3.81 1.63
N SER A 344 5.83 3.67 0.96
CA SER A 344 4.82 4.73 0.89
C SER A 344 3.42 4.14 0.76
N PRO A 345 2.39 4.71 1.37
CA PRO A 345 1.03 4.63 0.88
C PRO A 345 0.83 5.53 -0.34
N GLY A 346 -0.26 5.33 -1.08
CA GLY A 346 -0.67 6.27 -2.14
C GLY A 346 -0.94 5.65 -3.50
N ALA A 347 -1.23 4.35 -3.55
CA ALA A 347 -1.60 3.63 -4.76
C ALA A 347 -0.53 3.64 -5.85
N ASP A 348 -0.77 4.34 -6.97
CA ASP A 348 0.23 4.48 -8.03
C ASP A 348 1.30 5.49 -7.68
N ARG A 349 0.95 6.43 -6.79
CA ARG A 349 1.93 7.35 -6.23
C ARG A 349 2.90 6.65 -5.28
N ILE A 350 2.67 5.39 -4.89
CA ILE A 350 3.60 4.59 -4.08
C ILE A 350 4.99 4.59 -4.72
N THR A 351 5.08 4.13 -5.94
CA THR A 351 6.38 3.97 -6.63
C THR A 351 7.00 5.31 -7.00
N THR A 352 6.17 6.28 -7.44
CA THR A 352 6.67 7.62 -7.79
C THR A 352 7.09 8.44 -6.56
N ALA A 353 6.49 8.22 -5.39
CA ALA A 353 6.95 8.80 -4.13
C ALA A 353 8.29 8.16 -3.70
N ILE A 354 8.38 6.83 -3.70
CA ILE A 354 9.59 6.12 -3.26
C ILE A 354 10.78 6.43 -4.16
N VAL A 355 10.62 6.42 -5.50
CA VAL A 355 11.73 6.72 -6.42
C VAL A 355 12.29 8.13 -6.19
N GLN A 356 11.41 9.13 -5.97
CA GLN A 356 11.85 10.51 -5.71
C GLN A 356 12.61 10.62 -4.38
N VAL A 357 12.12 9.97 -3.32
CA VAL A 357 12.83 9.97 -2.03
C VAL A 357 14.16 9.23 -2.14
N LEU A 358 14.22 8.09 -2.86
CA LEU A 358 15.46 7.36 -3.06
C LEU A 358 16.47 8.16 -3.90
N VAL A 359 16.05 8.83 -4.97
CA VAL A 359 16.93 9.73 -5.75
C VAL A 359 17.43 10.88 -4.86
N ASN A 360 16.56 11.52 -4.10
CA ASN A 360 16.93 12.60 -3.19
C ASN A 360 17.95 12.15 -2.13
N HIS A 361 17.76 10.98 -1.52
CA HIS A 361 18.60 10.52 -0.42
C HIS A 361 19.86 9.80 -0.92
N LEU A 362 19.71 8.81 -1.82
CA LEU A 362 20.80 7.94 -2.22
C LEU A 362 21.72 8.58 -3.27
N HIS A 363 21.19 9.46 -4.13
CA HIS A 363 21.93 10.06 -5.22
C HIS A 363 22.29 11.52 -4.95
N LEU A 364 21.34 12.35 -4.48
CA LEU A 364 21.58 13.77 -4.17
C LEU A 364 22.12 14.02 -2.75
N GLY A 365 22.18 12.98 -1.90
CA GLY A 365 22.75 13.07 -0.54
C GLY A 365 21.93 13.89 0.44
N MET A 366 20.65 14.13 0.19
CA MET A 366 19.75 14.81 1.14
C MET A 366 19.58 13.95 2.40
N THR A 367 19.38 14.58 3.56
CA THR A 367 18.90 13.86 4.76
C THR A 367 17.56 13.19 4.49
N LEU A 368 17.19 12.16 5.27
CA LEU A 368 15.87 11.53 5.10
C LEU A 368 14.72 12.52 5.26
N GLY A 369 14.83 13.45 6.21
CA GLY A 369 13.83 14.48 6.42
C GLY A 369 13.66 15.40 5.21
N GLU A 370 14.77 15.89 4.64
CA GLU A 370 14.76 16.68 3.41
C GLU A 370 14.22 15.89 2.22
N ALA A 371 14.68 14.64 2.04
CA ALA A 371 14.26 13.80 0.93
C ALA A 371 12.76 13.47 0.96
N VAL A 372 12.20 13.18 2.14
CA VAL A 372 10.77 12.91 2.33
C VAL A 372 9.93 14.19 2.19
N GLY A 373 10.43 15.31 2.73
CA GLY A 373 9.75 16.61 2.68
C GLY A 373 9.85 17.33 1.32
N HIS A 374 10.73 16.88 0.41
CA HIS A 374 10.94 17.51 -0.89
C HIS A 374 9.66 17.48 -1.73
N PRO A 375 9.34 18.57 -2.49
CA PRO A 375 8.22 18.59 -3.42
C PRO A 375 8.25 17.41 -4.40
N ARG A 376 7.07 16.89 -4.75
CA ARG A 376 6.90 15.73 -5.64
C ARG A 376 6.12 16.05 -6.88
N LEU A 377 6.36 15.25 -7.92
CA LEU A 377 5.49 15.16 -9.09
C LEU A 377 4.98 13.72 -9.28
N HIS A 378 3.88 13.63 -9.99
CA HIS A 378 3.30 12.36 -10.43
C HIS A 378 2.66 12.54 -11.80
N VAL A 379 2.95 11.63 -12.72
CA VAL A 379 2.27 11.59 -14.02
C VAL A 379 0.98 10.81 -13.86
N GLU A 380 -0.14 11.46 -14.12
CA GLU A 380 -1.48 10.87 -14.09
C GLU A 380 -2.10 10.83 -15.50
N ASN A 381 -3.10 9.97 -15.68
CA ASN A 381 -3.87 9.90 -16.92
C ASN A 381 -5.37 9.83 -16.59
N HIS A 382 -6.12 10.72 -17.11
CA HIS A 382 -7.57 10.78 -16.98
C HIS A 382 -8.23 10.47 -18.34
N GLY A 383 -8.67 9.22 -18.53
CA GLY A 383 -9.40 8.84 -19.76
C GLY A 383 -8.58 8.94 -21.05
N GLY A 384 -7.25 8.84 -20.97
CA GLY A 384 -6.34 8.94 -22.12
C GLY A 384 -5.57 10.27 -22.17
N GLU A 385 -5.99 11.29 -21.43
CA GLU A 385 -5.25 12.55 -21.28
C GLU A 385 -4.25 12.46 -20.14
N LYS A 386 -2.99 12.76 -20.42
CA LYS A 386 -1.92 12.75 -19.42
C LYS A 386 -1.66 14.14 -18.87
N VAL A 387 -1.43 14.20 -17.58
CA VAL A 387 -1.14 15.42 -16.84
C VAL A 387 -0.02 15.15 -15.85
N VAL A 388 0.90 16.06 -15.67
CA VAL A 388 1.87 16.06 -14.58
C VAL A 388 1.30 16.83 -13.40
N ALA A 389 0.79 16.13 -12.40
CA ALA A 389 0.50 16.71 -11.10
C ALA A 389 1.82 17.00 -10.37
N TYR A 390 1.96 18.18 -9.76
CA TYR A 390 3.18 18.55 -9.05
C TYR A 390 2.93 19.51 -7.89
N GLU A 391 3.78 19.44 -6.88
CA GLU A 391 3.77 20.35 -5.74
C GLU A 391 4.63 21.58 -6.05
N VAL A 392 4.19 22.74 -5.57
CA VAL A 392 4.94 24.00 -5.70
C VAL A 392 6.38 23.83 -5.19
N GLY A 393 7.33 24.40 -5.94
CA GLY A 393 8.77 24.29 -5.66
C GLY A 393 9.55 23.44 -6.68
N LEU A 394 8.87 22.65 -7.52
CA LEU A 394 9.51 22.00 -8.65
C LEU A 394 9.48 22.88 -9.90
N PRO A 395 10.60 23.06 -10.62
CA PRO A 395 10.66 23.75 -11.89
C PRO A 395 10.13 22.82 -13.01
N VAL A 396 8.95 23.13 -13.53
CA VAL A 396 8.24 22.30 -14.55
C VAL A 396 8.30 22.88 -15.95
N ASP A 397 9.14 23.90 -16.18
CA ASP A 397 9.19 24.68 -17.43
C ASP A 397 9.50 23.82 -18.66
N ASP A 398 10.30 22.77 -18.51
CA ASP A 398 10.67 21.84 -19.58
C ASP A 398 9.74 20.62 -19.70
N VAL A 399 8.71 20.52 -18.86
CA VAL A 399 7.72 19.45 -18.92
C VAL A 399 6.79 19.68 -20.12
N ARG A 400 6.69 18.66 -20.99
CA ARG A 400 5.90 18.77 -22.24
C ARG A 400 4.42 18.44 -22.07
N LEU A 401 4.06 17.71 -21.03
CA LEU A 401 2.68 17.37 -20.71
C LEU A 401 1.98 18.55 -20.06
N PRO A 402 0.64 18.65 -20.14
CA PRO A 402 -0.15 19.55 -19.31
C PRO A 402 0.22 19.35 -17.83
N VAL A 403 0.19 20.43 -17.05
CA VAL A 403 0.57 20.38 -15.63
C VAL A 403 -0.61 20.75 -14.73
N ARG A 404 -0.72 20.07 -13.57
CA ARG A 404 -1.67 20.38 -12.51
C ARG A 404 -0.90 20.70 -11.23
N ARG A 405 -0.92 21.95 -10.82
CA ARG A 405 -0.21 22.45 -9.65
C ARG A 405 -0.99 22.22 -8.37
N PHE A 406 -0.26 21.86 -7.32
CA PHE A 406 -0.68 21.88 -5.92
C PHE A 406 0.11 22.96 -5.18
N ASP A 407 -0.58 23.80 -4.38
CA ASP A 407 0.03 24.98 -3.73
C ASP A 407 0.82 24.64 -2.45
N GLY A 408 0.95 23.40 -2.09
CA GLY A 408 1.71 22.90 -0.94
C GLY A 408 1.88 21.39 -1.00
N LEU A 409 2.42 20.84 0.09
CA LEU A 409 2.50 19.39 0.25
C LEU A 409 1.10 18.79 0.39
N ASP A 410 0.77 17.81 -0.44
CA ASP A 410 -0.57 17.23 -0.48
C ASP A 410 -0.53 15.70 -0.33
N MET A 411 -1.49 15.14 0.44
CA MET A 411 -1.62 13.70 0.64
C MET A 411 -1.82 12.91 -0.67
N TYR A 412 -2.17 13.57 -1.74
CA TYR A 412 -2.26 13.00 -3.08
C TYR A 412 -0.95 12.34 -3.51
N PHE A 413 0.21 12.94 -3.21
CA PHE A 413 1.55 12.46 -3.61
C PHE A 413 2.11 11.34 -2.73
N GLY A 414 1.27 10.59 -2.02
CA GLY A 414 1.68 9.51 -1.15
C GLY A 414 2.05 9.97 0.25
N GLY A 415 2.81 9.15 0.96
CA GLY A 415 3.19 9.41 2.35
C GLY A 415 4.40 8.58 2.73
N ALA A 416 5.60 8.89 2.20
CA ALA A 416 6.79 8.08 2.41
C ALA A 416 7.20 8.05 3.89
N GLY A 417 7.43 6.85 4.42
CA GLY A 417 8.02 6.62 5.73
C GLY A 417 9.37 5.93 5.58
N ALA A 418 10.38 6.40 6.29
CA ALA A 418 11.72 5.83 6.19
C ALA A 418 12.42 5.77 7.55
N ALA A 419 13.24 4.73 7.74
CA ALA A 419 14.14 4.56 8.87
C ALA A 419 15.50 4.10 8.37
N LYS A 420 16.56 4.69 8.88
CA LYS A 420 17.95 4.41 8.51
C LYS A 420 18.81 4.22 9.74
N ARG A 421 19.80 3.34 9.64
CA ARG A 421 20.92 3.24 10.56
C ARG A 421 22.21 3.42 9.76
N ASP A 422 23.00 4.39 10.14
CA ASP A 422 24.33 4.63 9.56
C ASP A 422 25.37 3.63 10.08
N ALA A 423 26.50 3.56 9.37
CA ALA A 423 27.61 2.66 9.71
C ALA A 423 28.18 2.90 11.12
N ASP A 424 28.13 4.14 11.62
CA ASP A 424 28.55 4.51 12.96
C ASP A 424 27.52 4.18 14.06
N GLY A 425 26.36 3.66 13.68
CA GLY A 425 25.27 3.32 14.57
C GLY A 425 24.25 4.44 14.82
N THR A 426 24.39 5.58 14.19
CA THR A 426 23.42 6.68 14.25
C THR A 426 22.14 6.31 13.55
N PHE A 427 20.98 6.71 14.10
CA PHE A 427 19.68 6.50 13.49
C PHE A 427 19.13 7.79 12.93
N GLU A 428 18.51 7.69 11.76
CA GLU A 428 17.73 8.74 11.14
C GLU A 428 16.35 8.19 10.77
N VAL A 429 15.28 8.95 11.06
CA VAL A 429 13.90 8.56 10.75
C VAL A 429 13.16 9.73 10.12
N ALA A 430 12.30 9.45 9.16
CA ALA A 430 11.44 10.46 8.56
C ALA A 430 10.05 9.90 8.30
N ALA A 431 9.04 10.70 8.65
CA ALA A 431 7.65 10.44 8.31
C ALA A 431 7.08 11.60 7.50
N ASP A 432 6.26 11.26 6.52
CA ASP A 432 5.75 12.22 5.56
C ASP A 432 4.73 13.17 6.19
N PRO A 433 4.96 14.49 6.14
CA PRO A 433 4.00 15.46 6.63
C PRO A 433 2.68 15.43 5.84
N ARG A 434 2.69 14.97 4.58
CA ARG A 434 1.50 14.86 3.73
C ARG A 434 0.41 13.95 4.31
N ARG A 435 0.79 13.00 5.15
CA ARG A 435 -0.15 12.03 5.75
C ARG A 435 -0.04 11.93 7.27
N GLY A 436 0.60 12.92 7.91
CA GLY A 436 0.69 12.97 9.37
C GLY A 436 1.39 11.76 9.97
N GLY A 437 2.41 11.24 9.30
CA GLY A 437 3.19 10.11 9.79
C GLY A 437 3.93 10.44 11.07
N GLY A 438 4.15 9.43 11.93
CA GLY A 438 4.90 9.53 13.19
C GLY A 438 6.24 8.82 13.12
N THR A 439 7.21 9.31 13.90
CA THR A 439 8.54 8.70 14.06
C THR A 439 8.89 8.53 15.51
N THR A 440 9.67 7.50 15.81
CA THR A 440 10.28 7.33 17.14
C THR A 440 11.64 6.67 16.99
N ILE A 441 12.57 7.06 17.87
CA ILE A 441 13.86 6.38 18.06
C ILE A 441 13.87 5.90 19.51
N GLY A 442 13.89 4.58 19.71
CA GLY A 442 13.96 3.97 21.02
C GLY A 442 15.32 4.20 21.66
N GLY A 443 15.37 4.55 22.97
CA GLY A 443 16.57 4.48 23.77
C GLY A 443 16.93 3.04 24.12
N ARG A 444 18.23 2.80 24.44
CA ARG A 444 18.72 1.55 25.03
C ARG A 444 18.18 1.34 26.43
#